data_d83b3ec45f06738b03e60dad951afccc
#
_entry.id   d83b3ec45f06738b03e60dad951afccc
#
_cell.length_a   1.000
_cell.length_b   1.000
_cell.length_c   1.000
_cell.angle_alpha   90.00
_cell.angle_beta   90.00
_cell.angle_gamma   90.00
#
_symmetry.space_group_name_H-M   'P 1'
#
loop_
_entity.id
_entity.type
_entity.pdbx_description
1 polymer ?
#
loop_
_entity_poly.entity_id
_entity_poly.type
_entity_poly.pdbx_seq_one_letter_code
_entity_poly.pdbx_strand_id
1 'polypeptide(L)'
;SMSEIINMLSYHFMQRALIVGVLVSLCAALLGVSLVLKRYSMIGDGLSHVGFGALAIASALGLAPLAVAVPVVVLAAVLLLRLSQNSKIKGDAAIAMISSSALAIGVVVISVTTGMNTEVSSYMFGSVLSLSRGDAVLSVILSIAVLLAFTLLYPRIFAVTFDETFSRATGVRTDAYNTLIAVLTAVTVVLGMRMMGALLISSLIIFPALSAMRVCKSFRAVVLCSAAISVVCFILGVLASYFWETPTGASIVIADLICFGLFSLLGKK
;
A
#
# COMPACT_ATOMS: atom_id res chain seq x y z
N SER A 1 12.51 -3.79 -27.63
CA SER A 1 12.85 -5.13 -28.15
C SER A 1 13.20 -6.07 -26.99
N MET A 2 13.28 -7.38 -27.26
CA MET A 2 13.65 -8.39 -26.24
C MET A 2 15.01 -8.09 -25.59
N SER A 3 15.96 -7.58 -26.35
CA SER A 3 17.28 -7.18 -25.86
C SER A 3 17.23 -6.02 -24.86
N GLU A 4 16.33 -5.09 -25.02
CA GLU A 4 16.16 -3.97 -24.10
C GLU A 4 15.56 -4.41 -22.77
N ILE A 5 14.65 -5.38 -22.78
CA ILE A 5 14.10 -5.97 -21.56
C ILE A 5 15.20 -6.73 -20.80
N ILE A 6 16.04 -7.48 -21.51
CA ILE A 6 17.17 -8.18 -20.89
C ILE A 6 18.14 -7.17 -20.28
N ASN A 7 18.45 -6.09 -20.98
CA ASN A 7 19.29 -5.01 -20.46
C ASN A 7 18.68 -4.36 -19.21
N MET A 8 17.38 -4.08 -19.22
CA MET A 8 16.67 -3.54 -18.05
C MET A 8 16.80 -4.46 -16.83
N LEU A 9 16.63 -5.77 -17.03
CA LEU A 9 16.73 -6.75 -15.96
C LEU A 9 18.16 -6.98 -15.46
N SER A 10 19.17 -6.52 -16.19
CA SER A 10 20.57 -6.60 -15.75
C SER A 10 20.95 -5.57 -14.70
N TYR A 11 20.18 -4.50 -14.55
CA TYR A 11 20.45 -3.45 -13.56
C TYR A 11 20.06 -3.90 -12.16
N HIS A 12 20.97 -3.79 -11.19
CA HIS A 12 20.72 -4.18 -9.79
C HIS A 12 19.57 -3.41 -9.14
N PHE A 13 19.44 -2.12 -9.44
CA PHE A 13 18.34 -1.33 -8.90
C PHE A 13 16.98 -1.79 -9.43
N MET A 14 16.92 -2.21 -10.69
CA MET A 14 15.69 -2.74 -11.29
C MET A 14 15.31 -4.09 -10.71
N GLN A 15 16.29 -4.96 -10.47
CA GLN A 15 16.07 -6.25 -9.81
C GLN A 15 15.50 -6.06 -8.40
N ARG A 16 16.06 -5.15 -7.61
CA ARG A 16 15.54 -4.80 -6.28
C ARG A 16 14.11 -4.28 -6.36
N ALA A 17 13.86 -3.34 -7.26
CA ALA A 17 12.55 -2.75 -7.46
C ALA A 17 11.50 -3.77 -7.85
N LEU A 18 11.82 -4.70 -8.76
CA LEU A 18 10.90 -5.75 -9.17
C LEU A 18 10.59 -6.73 -8.04
N ILE A 19 11.60 -7.18 -7.31
CA ILE A 19 11.41 -8.11 -6.18
C ILE A 19 10.55 -7.46 -5.10
N VAL A 20 10.93 -6.28 -4.64
CA VAL A 20 10.18 -5.55 -3.60
C VAL A 20 8.79 -5.19 -4.09
N GLY A 21 8.66 -4.70 -5.31
CA GLY A 21 7.39 -4.28 -5.88
C GLY A 21 6.40 -5.44 -6.06
N VAL A 22 6.85 -6.59 -6.50
CA VAL A 22 5.99 -7.80 -6.59
C VAL A 22 5.51 -8.21 -5.21
N LEU A 23 6.39 -8.26 -4.21
CA LEU A 23 6.01 -8.61 -2.85
C LEU A 23 5.03 -7.61 -2.24
N VAL A 24 5.29 -6.32 -2.39
CA VAL A 24 4.40 -5.25 -1.89
C VAL A 24 3.07 -5.26 -2.63
N SER A 25 3.07 -5.49 -3.93
CA SER A 25 1.85 -5.62 -4.73
C SER A 25 0.98 -6.78 -4.26
N LEU A 26 1.58 -7.92 -3.93
CA LEU A 26 0.88 -9.06 -3.34
C LEU A 26 0.28 -8.69 -1.97
N CYS A 27 1.05 -8.08 -1.09
CA CYS A 27 0.56 -7.63 0.22
C CYS A 27 -0.63 -6.66 0.06
N ALA A 28 -0.51 -5.67 -0.80
CA ALA A 28 -1.55 -4.68 -1.05
C ALA A 28 -2.83 -5.32 -1.61
N ALA A 29 -2.70 -6.26 -2.54
CA ALA A 29 -3.84 -6.96 -3.13
C ALA A 29 -4.58 -7.82 -2.10
N LEU A 30 -3.86 -8.58 -1.30
CA LEU A 30 -4.46 -9.43 -0.26
C LEU A 30 -5.21 -8.61 0.80
N LEU A 31 -4.60 -7.54 1.29
CA LEU A 31 -5.22 -6.65 2.27
C LEU A 31 -6.32 -5.78 1.67
N GLY A 32 -6.16 -5.37 0.42
CA GLY A 32 -7.09 -4.49 -0.28
C GLY A 32 -8.50 -5.07 -0.37
N VAL A 33 -8.65 -6.36 -0.57
CA VAL A 33 -9.95 -7.04 -0.60
C VAL A 33 -10.68 -6.88 0.73
N SER A 34 -10.01 -7.15 1.85
CA SER A 34 -10.57 -6.98 3.19
C SER A 34 -10.90 -5.51 3.49
N LEU A 35 -10.02 -4.59 3.14
CA LEU A 35 -10.23 -3.15 3.36
C LEU A 35 -11.42 -2.61 2.58
N VAL A 36 -11.58 -2.98 1.32
CA VAL A 36 -12.71 -2.55 0.50
C VAL A 36 -14.02 -3.12 1.03
N LEU A 37 -14.06 -4.40 1.38
CA LEU A 37 -15.26 -5.05 1.92
C LEU A 37 -15.65 -4.50 3.30
N LYS A 38 -14.68 -4.13 4.13
CA LYS A 38 -14.92 -3.50 5.44
C LYS A 38 -15.18 -1.98 5.35
N ARG A 39 -15.17 -1.40 4.16
CA ARG A 39 -15.29 0.05 3.92
C ARG A 39 -14.20 0.89 4.58
N TYR A 40 -13.00 0.32 4.70
CA TYR A 40 -11.79 0.96 5.23
C TYR A 40 -10.77 1.32 4.14
N SER A 41 -11.18 1.39 2.89
CA SER A 41 -10.27 1.62 1.75
C SER A 41 -9.48 2.93 1.83
N MET A 42 -10.04 3.96 2.46
CA MET A 42 -9.38 5.26 2.63
C MET A 42 -8.27 5.28 3.70
N ILE A 43 -8.15 4.24 4.52
CA ILE A 43 -7.09 4.17 5.54
C ILE A 43 -5.69 4.17 4.89
N GLY A 44 -5.56 3.57 3.72
CA GLY A 44 -4.30 3.56 2.97
C GLY A 44 -3.83 4.96 2.59
N ASP A 45 -4.74 5.81 2.16
CA ASP A 45 -4.45 7.21 1.83
C ASP A 45 -4.03 8.00 3.07
N GLY A 46 -4.78 7.90 4.15
CA GLY A 46 -4.44 8.55 5.42
C GLY A 46 -3.09 8.13 5.96
N LEU A 47 -2.80 6.82 5.95
CA LEU A 47 -1.54 6.28 6.43
C LEU A 47 -0.35 6.66 5.53
N SER A 48 -0.55 6.81 4.23
CA SER A 48 0.50 7.27 3.33
C SER A 48 0.93 8.72 3.63
N HIS A 49 0.00 9.58 3.98
CA HIS A 49 0.32 10.95 4.38
C HIS A 49 1.03 11.01 5.73
N VAL A 50 0.66 10.16 6.68
CA VAL A 50 1.41 9.99 7.93
C VAL A 50 2.83 9.48 7.63
N GLY A 51 2.98 8.54 6.72
CA GLY A 51 4.27 8.05 6.25
C GLY A 51 5.12 9.14 5.62
N PHE A 52 4.55 9.99 4.80
CA PHE A 52 5.24 11.14 4.24
C PHE A 52 5.77 12.09 5.33
N GLY A 53 4.94 12.42 6.31
CA GLY A 53 5.34 13.25 7.46
C GLY A 53 6.48 12.61 8.26
N ALA A 54 6.39 11.31 8.52
CA ALA A 54 7.43 10.57 9.23
C ALA A 54 8.76 10.51 8.45
N LEU A 55 8.70 10.28 7.14
CA LEU A 55 9.88 10.28 6.27
C LEU A 55 10.53 11.67 6.22
N ALA A 56 9.73 12.72 6.14
CA ALA A 56 10.20 14.10 6.15
C ALA A 56 10.95 14.44 7.45
N ILE A 57 10.38 14.08 8.59
CA ILE A 57 11.02 14.30 9.90
C ILE A 57 12.29 13.47 10.02
N ALA A 58 12.28 12.22 9.61
CA ALA A 58 13.46 11.36 9.65
C ALA A 58 14.60 11.90 8.79
N SER A 59 14.29 12.36 7.57
CA SER A 59 15.27 13.00 6.68
C SER A 59 15.86 14.27 7.31
N ALA A 60 15.02 15.11 7.90
CA ALA A 60 15.46 16.33 8.57
C ALA A 60 16.38 16.08 9.77
N LEU A 61 16.19 14.98 10.48
CA LEU A 61 17.00 14.57 11.63
C LEU A 61 18.19 13.68 11.25
N GLY A 62 18.36 13.36 9.97
CA GLY A 62 19.44 12.47 9.52
C GLY A 62 19.29 11.01 9.97
N LEU A 63 18.06 10.59 10.29
CA LEU A 63 17.73 9.22 10.70
C LEU A 63 17.39 8.35 9.48
N ALA A 64 17.43 7.02 9.65
CA ALA A 64 17.03 6.08 8.60
C ALA A 64 15.52 6.22 8.33
N PRO A 65 15.09 6.68 7.14
CA PRO A 65 13.71 7.09 6.92
C PRO A 65 12.71 5.95 7.10
N LEU A 66 13.00 4.79 6.54
CA LEU A 66 12.09 3.64 6.59
C LEU A 66 11.96 3.07 8.00
N ALA A 67 13.06 3.02 8.74
CA ALA A 67 13.07 2.53 10.12
C ALA A 67 12.26 3.41 11.08
N VAL A 68 12.15 4.71 10.79
CA VAL A 68 11.31 5.65 11.54
C VAL A 68 9.87 5.60 11.06
N ALA A 69 9.64 5.55 9.76
CA ALA A 69 8.31 5.58 9.18
C ALA A 69 7.46 4.36 9.56
N VAL A 70 8.01 3.16 9.56
CA VAL A 70 7.27 1.92 9.90
C VAL A 70 6.62 2.00 11.28
N PRO A 71 7.34 2.25 12.38
CA PRO A 71 6.72 2.35 13.71
C PRO A 71 5.69 3.48 13.81
N VAL A 72 5.99 4.65 13.24
CA VAL A 72 5.09 5.82 13.28
C VAL A 72 3.78 5.53 12.58
N VAL A 73 3.83 4.94 11.39
CA VAL A 73 2.61 4.62 10.62
C VAL A 73 1.82 3.48 11.27
N VAL A 74 2.49 2.51 11.86
CA VAL A 74 1.83 1.43 12.65
C VAL A 74 1.07 2.03 13.84
N LEU A 75 1.69 2.93 14.60
CA LEU A 75 1.04 3.62 15.72
C LEU A 75 -0.16 4.46 15.23
N ALA A 76 -0.01 5.17 14.12
CA ALA A 76 -1.09 5.93 13.51
C ALA A 76 -2.25 5.04 13.07
N ALA A 77 -1.99 3.87 12.52
CA ALA A 77 -3.01 2.91 12.13
C ALA A 77 -3.83 2.40 13.32
N VAL A 78 -3.16 2.07 14.41
CA VAL A 78 -3.83 1.65 15.66
C VAL A 78 -4.65 2.79 16.23
N LEU A 79 -4.11 4.01 16.24
CA LEU A 79 -4.80 5.20 16.71
C LEU A 79 -6.05 5.51 15.87
N LEU A 80 -5.95 5.47 14.55
CA LEU A 80 -7.07 5.66 13.63
C LEU A 80 -8.19 4.65 13.87
N LEU A 81 -7.82 3.37 14.03
CA LEU A 81 -8.77 2.32 14.31
C LEU A 81 -9.51 2.56 15.64
N ARG A 82 -8.79 2.94 16.69
CA ARG A 82 -9.37 3.26 18.01
C ARG A 82 -10.29 4.46 17.96
N LEU A 83 -9.88 5.52 17.27
CA LEU A 83 -10.71 6.72 17.11
C LEU A 83 -11.99 6.41 16.34
N SER A 84 -11.94 5.61 15.30
CA SER A 84 -13.12 5.25 14.51
C SER A 84 -14.09 4.35 15.26
N GLN A 85 -13.62 3.54 16.20
CA GLN A 85 -14.45 2.63 17.01
C GLN A 85 -15.07 3.29 18.24
N ASN A 86 -14.31 4.14 18.93
CA ASN A 86 -14.65 4.63 20.27
C ASN A 86 -15.01 6.13 20.32
N SER A 87 -14.95 6.83 19.22
CA SER A 87 -15.17 8.28 19.14
C SER A 87 -16.50 8.61 18.47
N LYS A 88 -17.05 9.77 18.78
CA LYS A 88 -18.16 10.37 18.05
C LYS A 88 -17.76 10.88 16.66
N ILE A 89 -16.46 10.90 16.37
CA ILE A 89 -15.91 11.28 15.06
C ILE A 89 -16.09 10.12 14.10
N LYS A 90 -16.74 10.36 12.97
CA LYS A 90 -16.85 9.36 11.91
C LYS A 90 -15.47 8.98 11.36
N GLY A 91 -15.30 7.73 10.99
CA GLY A 91 -14.00 7.18 10.58
C GLY A 91 -13.34 7.95 9.42
N ASP A 92 -14.11 8.37 8.43
CA ASP A 92 -13.63 9.16 7.29
C ASP A 92 -13.14 10.56 7.73
N ALA A 93 -13.82 11.21 8.66
CA ALA A 93 -13.39 12.49 9.22
C ALA A 93 -12.10 12.35 10.03
N ALA A 94 -11.95 11.30 10.83
CA ALA A 94 -10.72 11.00 11.55
C ALA A 94 -9.54 10.78 10.61
N ILE A 95 -9.73 10.01 9.53
CA ILE A 95 -8.72 9.79 8.49
C ILE A 95 -8.33 11.13 7.84
N ALA A 96 -9.31 11.95 7.46
CA ALA A 96 -9.05 13.25 6.82
C ALA A 96 -8.25 14.19 7.74
N MET A 97 -8.61 14.27 9.02
CA MET A 97 -7.90 15.12 10.00
C MET A 97 -6.44 14.67 10.18
N ILE A 98 -6.20 13.39 10.39
CA ILE A 98 -4.86 12.86 10.61
C ILE A 98 -4.02 12.97 9.33
N SER A 99 -4.59 12.67 8.19
CA SER A 99 -3.96 12.78 6.87
C SER A 99 -3.51 14.21 6.59
N SER A 100 -4.41 15.18 6.69
CA SER A 100 -4.11 16.59 6.44
C SER A 100 -3.09 17.16 7.42
N SER A 101 -3.22 16.81 8.69
CA SER A 101 -2.30 17.26 9.74
C SER A 101 -0.89 16.70 9.52
N ALA A 102 -0.75 15.42 9.22
CA ALA A 102 0.53 14.79 8.98
C ALA A 102 1.22 15.36 7.72
N LEU A 103 0.46 15.55 6.65
CA LEU A 103 0.97 16.15 5.42
C LEU A 103 1.45 17.59 5.67
N ALA A 104 0.68 18.39 6.39
CA ALA A 104 1.03 19.77 6.72
C ALA A 104 2.32 19.82 7.58
N ILE A 105 2.42 18.97 8.59
CA ILE A 105 3.63 18.88 9.42
C ILE A 105 4.85 18.52 8.56
N GLY A 106 4.71 17.52 7.69
CA GLY A 106 5.79 17.11 6.79
C GLY A 106 6.25 18.24 5.87
N VAL A 107 5.32 18.96 5.26
CA VAL A 107 5.62 20.09 4.36
C VAL A 107 6.30 21.23 5.12
N VAL A 108 5.83 21.57 6.32
CA VAL A 108 6.46 22.61 7.14
C VAL A 108 7.87 22.22 7.54
N VAL A 109 8.07 20.98 8.01
CA VAL A 109 9.42 20.50 8.38
C VAL A 109 10.39 20.59 7.20
N ILE A 110 9.96 20.16 6.01
CA ILE A 110 10.77 20.26 4.79
C ILE A 110 11.08 21.71 4.46
N SER A 111 10.10 22.60 4.52
CA SER A 111 10.27 24.02 4.18
C SER A 111 11.29 24.73 5.07
N VAL A 112 11.33 24.39 6.35
CA VAL A 112 12.24 25.05 7.31
C VAL A 112 13.60 24.36 7.46
N THR A 113 13.78 23.19 6.86
CA THR A 113 15.02 22.40 6.94
C THR A 113 15.75 22.28 5.62
N THR A 114 15.35 21.31 4.78
CA THR A 114 16.03 20.95 3.53
C THR A 114 15.50 21.65 2.30
N GLY A 115 14.29 22.19 2.35
CA GLY A 115 13.54 22.64 1.18
C GLY A 115 13.07 21.48 0.30
N MET A 116 12.34 21.77 -0.77
CA MET A 116 11.90 20.76 -1.73
C MET A 116 13.09 20.29 -2.56
N ASN A 117 13.47 19.04 -2.41
CA ASN A 117 14.56 18.40 -3.14
C ASN A 117 14.11 17.09 -3.82
N THR A 118 15.02 16.42 -4.51
CA THR A 118 14.75 15.17 -5.23
C THR A 118 14.29 14.06 -4.29
N GLU A 119 14.84 13.99 -3.08
CA GLU A 119 14.48 12.99 -2.08
C GLU A 119 13.01 13.14 -1.63
N VAL A 120 12.63 14.36 -1.29
CA VAL A 120 11.24 14.69 -0.91
C VAL A 120 10.28 14.42 -2.06
N SER A 121 10.65 14.83 -3.27
CA SER A 121 9.87 14.56 -4.46
C SER A 121 9.66 13.06 -4.68
N SER A 122 10.67 12.24 -4.39
CA SER A 122 10.55 10.78 -4.47
C SER A 122 9.59 10.19 -3.42
N TYR A 123 9.48 10.80 -2.24
CA TYR A 123 8.50 10.38 -1.24
C TYR A 123 7.05 10.67 -1.66
N MET A 124 6.82 11.74 -2.40
CA MET A 124 5.48 12.13 -2.87
C MET A 124 5.05 11.34 -4.11
N PHE A 125 5.93 11.20 -5.09
CA PHE A 125 5.62 10.66 -6.41
C PHE A 125 6.16 9.24 -6.65
N GLY A 126 7.00 8.74 -5.76
CA GLY A 126 7.69 7.46 -5.88
C GLY A 126 8.87 7.50 -6.83
N SER A 127 9.80 6.56 -6.65
CA SER A 127 10.94 6.36 -7.53
C SER A 127 11.47 4.94 -7.40
N VAL A 128 11.69 4.29 -8.52
CA VAL A 128 12.36 2.99 -8.58
C VAL A 128 13.80 3.08 -8.09
N LEU A 129 14.43 4.25 -8.28
CA LEU A 129 15.82 4.50 -7.88
C LEU A 129 16.00 4.77 -6.39
N SER A 130 14.92 5.00 -5.65
CA SER A 130 14.98 5.38 -4.23
C SER A 130 15.31 4.23 -3.28
N LEU A 131 15.24 2.98 -3.73
CA LEU A 131 15.49 1.81 -2.89
C LEU A 131 16.99 1.54 -2.75
N SER A 132 17.52 1.79 -1.54
CA SER A 132 18.85 1.33 -1.15
C SER A 132 18.85 -0.20 -0.93
N ARG A 133 20.03 -0.79 -0.86
CA ARG A 133 20.15 -2.23 -0.55
C ARG A 133 19.58 -2.57 0.83
N GLY A 134 19.80 -1.73 1.82
CA GLY A 134 19.25 -1.90 3.17
C GLY A 134 17.73 -1.80 3.20
N ASP A 135 17.17 -0.81 2.52
CA ASP A 135 15.72 -0.64 2.39
C ASP A 135 15.10 -1.83 1.65
N ALA A 136 15.74 -2.34 0.61
CA ALA A 136 15.25 -3.51 -0.12
C ALA A 136 15.21 -4.76 0.77
N VAL A 137 16.24 -5.01 1.56
CA VAL A 137 16.28 -6.16 2.49
C VAL A 137 15.20 -6.04 3.55
N LEU A 138 15.05 -4.87 4.17
CA LEU A 138 14.02 -4.62 5.16
C LEU A 138 12.62 -4.79 4.55
N SER A 139 12.41 -4.28 3.35
CA SER A 139 11.14 -4.40 2.62
C SER A 139 10.79 -5.85 2.31
N VAL A 140 11.75 -6.65 1.88
CA VAL A 140 11.55 -8.09 1.62
C VAL A 140 11.18 -8.83 2.90
N ILE A 141 11.88 -8.59 3.99
CA ILE A 141 11.61 -9.23 5.29
C ILE A 141 10.20 -8.86 5.78
N LEU A 142 9.85 -7.59 5.78
CA LEU A 142 8.54 -7.11 6.23
C LEU A 142 7.40 -7.58 5.30
N SER A 143 7.61 -7.59 4.00
CA SER A 143 6.61 -8.10 3.04
C SER A 143 6.35 -9.59 3.25
N ILE A 144 7.39 -10.40 3.45
CA ILE A 144 7.25 -11.83 3.75
C ILE A 144 6.51 -12.02 5.07
N ALA A 145 6.81 -11.22 6.08
CA ALA A 145 6.09 -11.27 7.36
C ALA A 145 4.60 -10.97 7.19
N VAL A 146 4.24 -9.96 6.39
CA VAL A 146 2.84 -9.62 6.09
C VAL A 146 2.15 -10.76 5.34
N LEU A 147 2.79 -11.32 4.31
CA LEU A 147 2.24 -12.44 3.54
C LEU A 147 2.04 -13.69 4.40
N LEU A 148 2.98 -14.02 5.27
CA LEU A 148 2.87 -15.14 6.20
C LEU A 148 1.74 -14.91 7.21
N ALA A 149 1.66 -13.74 7.80
CA ALA A 149 0.60 -13.41 8.75
C ALA A 149 -0.78 -13.51 8.09
N PHE A 150 -0.95 -12.96 6.90
CA PHE A 150 -2.20 -13.06 6.15
C PHE A 150 -2.56 -14.51 5.81
N THR A 151 -1.61 -15.27 5.30
CA THR A 151 -1.84 -16.66 4.87
C THR A 151 -2.16 -17.58 6.06
N LEU A 152 -1.42 -17.47 7.15
CA LEU A 152 -1.63 -18.29 8.36
C LEU A 152 -2.93 -17.95 9.07
N LEU A 153 -3.33 -16.69 9.05
CA LEU A 153 -4.54 -16.20 9.72
C LEU A 153 -5.71 -15.99 8.75
N TYR A 154 -5.57 -16.47 7.52
CA TYR A 154 -6.57 -16.32 6.47
C TYR A 154 -8.00 -16.70 6.89
N PRO A 155 -8.27 -17.86 7.54
CA PRO A 155 -9.64 -18.21 7.93
C PRO A 155 -10.28 -17.21 8.89
N ARG A 156 -9.48 -16.67 9.81
CA ARG A 156 -9.94 -15.68 10.79
C ARG A 156 -10.13 -14.29 10.16
N ILE A 157 -9.22 -13.88 9.30
CA ILE A 157 -9.34 -12.63 8.53
C ILE A 157 -10.56 -12.68 7.62
N PHE A 158 -10.78 -13.80 6.94
CA PHE A 158 -11.97 -14.03 6.14
C PHE A 158 -13.26 -13.88 6.97
N ALA A 159 -13.36 -14.57 8.10
CA ALA A 159 -14.52 -14.54 8.97
C ALA A 159 -14.83 -13.12 9.48
N VAL A 160 -13.82 -12.40 9.97
CA VAL A 160 -13.97 -11.03 10.47
C VAL A 160 -14.31 -10.05 9.34
N THR A 161 -13.82 -10.29 8.12
CA THR A 161 -14.14 -9.44 6.95
C THR A 161 -15.59 -9.58 6.55
N PHE A 162 -16.14 -10.79 6.52
CA PHE A 162 -17.49 -11.05 6.02
C PHE A 162 -18.58 -10.80 7.05
N ASP A 163 -18.40 -11.27 8.27
CA ASP A 163 -19.39 -11.11 9.33
C ASP A 163 -18.70 -10.98 10.70
N GLU A 164 -18.42 -9.73 11.05
CA GLU A 164 -17.76 -9.39 12.30
C GLU A 164 -18.65 -9.74 13.51
N THR A 165 -19.96 -9.51 13.41
CA THR A 165 -20.92 -9.79 14.48
C THR A 165 -20.99 -11.28 14.77
N PHE A 166 -21.11 -12.11 13.75
CA PHE A 166 -21.13 -13.55 13.87
C PHE A 166 -19.79 -14.08 14.40
N SER A 167 -18.68 -13.56 13.89
CA SER A 167 -17.34 -13.94 14.36
C SER A 167 -17.16 -13.64 15.84
N ARG A 168 -17.62 -12.51 16.31
CA ARG A 168 -17.60 -12.14 17.73
C ARG A 168 -18.46 -13.06 18.57
N ALA A 169 -19.64 -13.41 18.09
CA ALA A 169 -20.58 -14.35 18.76
C ALA A 169 -19.99 -15.76 18.89
N THR A 170 -19.13 -16.18 17.97
CA THR A 170 -18.45 -17.50 17.99
C THR A 170 -17.13 -17.50 18.76
N GLY A 171 -16.79 -16.42 19.46
CA GLY A 171 -15.61 -16.32 20.31
C GLY A 171 -14.33 -15.84 19.62
N VAL A 172 -14.43 -15.35 18.38
CA VAL A 172 -13.29 -14.75 17.68
C VAL A 172 -13.01 -13.34 18.24
N ARG A 173 -11.77 -13.02 18.51
CA ARG A 173 -11.33 -11.69 18.97
C ARG A 173 -11.30 -10.71 17.80
N THR A 174 -12.47 -10.22 17.38
CA THR A 174 -12.61 -9.36 16.20
C THR A 174 -11.76 -8.08 16.28
N ASP A 175 -11.67 -7.47 17.46
CA ASP A 175 -10.85 -6.27 17.65
C ASP A 175 -9.36 -6.52 17.42
N ALA A 176 -8.86 -7.69 17.84
CA ALA A 176 -7.49 -8.10 17.59
C ALA A 176 -7.20 -8.30 16.10
N TYR A 177 -8.13 -8.93 15.37
CA TYR A 177 -7.98 -9.13 13.92
C TYR A 177 -8.13 -7.83 13.12
N ASN A 178 -9.01 -6.94 13.52
CA ASN A 178 -9.11 -5.60 12.94
C ASN A 178 -7.82 -4.79 13.15
N THR A 179 -7.26 -4.86 14.36
CA THR A 179 -5.95 -4.25 14.66
C THR A 179 -4.84 -4.86 13.82
N LEU A 180 -4.84 -6.18 13.67
CA LEU A 180 -3.87 -6.88 12.81
C LEU A 180 -3.97 -6.39 11.36
N ILE A 181 -5.16 -6.33 10.78
CA ILE A 181 -5.37 -5.83 9.41
C ILE A 181 -4.85 -4.40 9.28
N ALA A 182 -5.12 -3.53 10.26
CA ALA A 182 -4.63 -2.16 10.26
C ALA A 182 -3.10 -2.07 10.32
N VAL A 183 -2.46 -2.89 11.16
CA VAL A 183 -1.00 -2.95 11.29
C VAL A 183 -0.35 -3.49 10.00
N LEU A 184 -0.89 -4.57 9.44
CA LEU A 184 -0.39 -5.13 8.18
C LEU A 184 -0.54 -4.12 7.02
N THR A 185 -1.64 -3.39 6.99
CA THR A 185 -1.87 -2.32 6.02
C THR A 185 -0.87 -1.18 6.19
N ALA A 186 -0.61 -0.76 7.42
CA ALA A 186 0.38 0.28 7.71
C ALA A 186 1.77 -0.09 7.20
N VAL A 187 2.23 -1.29 7.47
CA VAL A 187 3.52 -1.80 6.98
C VAL A 187 3.55 -1.80 5.46
N THR A 188 2.51 -2.34 4.82
CA THR A 188 2.41 -2.40 3.36
C THR A 188 2.41 -1.02 2.72
N VAL A 189 1.70 -0.06 3.29
CA VAL A 189 1.66 1.33 2.81
C VAL A 189 3.05 1.96 2.88
N VAL A 190 3.76 1.83 3.99
CA VAL A 190 5.12 2.39 4.12
C VAL A 190 6.07 1.79 3.10
N LEU A 191 6.02 0.48 2.90
CA LEU A 191 6.88 -0.20 1.92
C LEU A 191 6.56 0.22 0.49
N GLY A 192 5.28 0.33 0.17
CA GLY A 192 4.81 0.67 -1.19
C GLY A 192 5.01 2.14 -1.54
N MET A 193 4.93 3.05 -0.59
CA MET A 193 5.04 4.49 -0.89
C MET A 193 6.44 4.90 -1.36
N ARG A 194 7.48 4.13 -1.06
CA ARG A 194 8.83 4.36 -1.59
C ARG A 194 8.88 4.20 -3.12
N MET A 195 8.07 3.31 -3.67
CA MET A 195 8.00 3.02 -5.11
C MET A 195 6.90 3.80 -5.82
N MET A 196 5.71 3.86 -5.21
CA MET A 196 4.50 4.48 -5.77
C MET A 196 4.34 5.95 -5.39
N GLY A 197 4.96 6.35 -4.29
CA GLY A 197 4.75 7.65 -3.66
C GLY A 197 3.53 7.69 -2.75
N ALA A 198 3.55 8.64 -1.80
CA ALA A 198 2.48 8.83 -0.83
C ALA A 198 1.13 9.19 -1.47
N LEU A 199 1.14 9.78 -2.66
CA LEU A 199 -0.09 10.22 -3.34
C LEU A 199 -0.81 9.10 -4.09
N LEU A 200 -0.12 8.03 -4.48
CA LEU A 200 -0.64 7.01 -5.39
C LEU A 200 -0.75 5.61 -4.79
N ILE A 201 -0.22 5.38 -3.60
CA ILE A 201 -0.18 4.04 -2.97
C ILE A 201 -1.57 3.45 -2.72
N SER A 202 -2.57 4.27 -2.42
CA SER A 202 -3.94 3.82 -2.21
C SER A 202 -4.52 3.13 -3.44
N SER A 203 -4.10 3.51 -4.63
CA SER A 203 -4.52 2.88 -5.89
C SER A 203 -4.07 1.43 -5.99
N LEU A 204 -2.87 1.11 -5.50
CA LEU A 204 -2.36 -0.25 -5.46
C LEU A 204 -3.19 -1.18 -4.56
N ILE A 205 -3.80 -0.61 -3.53
CA ILE A 205 -4.67 -1.35 -2.61
C ILE A 205 -6.07 -1.52 -3.19
N ILE A 206 -6.63 -0.48 -3.79
CA ILE A 206 -8.06 -0.41 -4.16
C ILE A 206 -8.33 -1.03 -5.53
N PHE A 207 -7.59 -0.67 -6.57
CA PHE A 207 -7.91 -1.06 -7.95
C PHE A 207 -7.90 -2.57 -8.20
N PRO A 208 -6.90 -3.36 -7.75
CA PRO A 208 -6.93 -4.80 -7.96
C PRO A 208 -8.12 -5.48 -7.29
N ALA A 209 -8.47 -5.06 -6.08
CA ALA A 209 -9.62 -5.59 -5.35
C ALA A 209 -10.93 -5.30 -6.08
N LEU A 210 -11.16 -4.06 -6.49
CA LEU A 210 -12.37 -3.67 -7.22
C LEU A 210 -12.46 -4.35 -8.59
N SER A 211 -11.34 -4.49 -9.30
CA SER A 211 -11.30 -5.19 -10.58
C SER A 211 -11.67 -6.66 -10.43
N ALA A 212 -11.09 -7.34 -9.44
CA ALA A 212 -11.37 -8.74 -9.15
C ALA A 212 -12.84 -8.97 -8.75
N MET A 213 -13.44 -8.07 -7.99
CA MET A 213 -14.84 -8.13 -7.57
C MET A 213 -15.81 -8.03 -8.75
N ARG A 214 -15.40 -7.52 -9.91
CA ARG A 214 -16.23 -7.44 -11.10
C ARG A 214 -16.47 -8.80 -11.75
N VAL A 215 -15.53 -9.73 -11.64
CA VAL A 215 -15.55 -11.01 -12.36
C VAL A 215 -15.58 -12.22 -11.44
N CYS A 216 -15.17 -12.10 -10.19
CA CYS A 216 -15.11 -13.19 -9.21
C CYS A 216 -16.25 -13.05 -8.19
N LYS A 217 -16.78 -14.20 -7.73
CA LYS A 217 -17.95 -14.26 -6.83
C LYS A 217 -17.61 -14.77 -5.42
N SER A 218 -16.51 -15.51 -5.26
CA SER A 218 -16.07 -16.00 -3.94
C SER A 218 -14.91 -15.18 -3.41
N PHE A 219 -14.78 -15.10 -2.10
CA PHE A 219 -13.68 -14.36 -1.46
C PHE A 219 -12.31 -14.89 -1.89
N ARG A 220 -12.14 -16.21 -1.91
CA ARG A 220 -10.89 -16.83 -2.35
C ARG A 220 -10.56 -16.49 -3.79
N ALA A 221 -11.55 -16.55 -4.69
CA ALA A 221 -11.35 -16.18 -6.09
C ALA A 221 -11.02 -14.71 -6.25
N VAL A 222 -11.68 -13.81 -5.50
CA VAL A 222 -11.38 -12.37 -5.50
C VAL A 222 -9.96 -12.11 -5.02
N VAL A 223 -9.53 -12.74 -3.94
CA VAL A 223 -8.16 -12.59 -3.39
C VAL A 223 -7.10 -13.03 -4.39
N LEU A 224 -7.26 -14.22 -4.98
CA LEU A 224 -6.31 -14.75 -5.96
C LEU A 224 -6.28 -13.91 -7.26
N CYS A 225 -7.44 -13.52 -7.75
CA CYS A 225 -7.56 -12.66 -8.93
C CYS A 225 -6.96 -11.28 -8.68
N SER A 226 -7.24 -10.67 -7.52
CA SER A 226 -6.66 -9.39 -7.10
C SER A 226 -5.13 -9.47 -7.03
N ALA A 227 -4.58 -10.54 -6.46
CA ALA A 227 -3.14 -10.75 -6.42
C ALA A 227 -2.52 -10.83 -7.82
N ALA A 228 -3.13 -11.58 -8.73
CA ALA A 228 -2.68 -11.70 -10.11
C ALA A 228 -2.73 -10.35 -10.86
N ILE A 229 -3.84 -9.61 -10.74
CA ILE A 229 -4.00 -8.28 -11.34
C ILE A 229 -2.95 -7.32 -10.82
N SER A 230 -2.74 -7.29 -9.52
CA SER A 230 -1.79 -6.39 -8.87
C SER A 230 -0.36 -6.59 -9.38
N VAL A 231 0.09 -7.83 -9.44
CA VAL A 231 1.42 -8.18 -9.93
C VAL A 231 1.57 -7.85 -11.41
N VAL A 232 0.60 -8.21 -12.24
CA VAL A 232 0.64 -7.94 -13.69
C VAL A 232 0.63 -6.44 -13.96
N CYS A 233 -0.23 -5.67 -13.32
CA CYS A 233 -0.29 -4.22 -13.50
C CYS A 233 0.98 -3.53 -12.98
N PHE A 234 1.57 -4.02 -11.90
CA PHE A 234 2.86 -3.53 -11.41
C PHE A 234 3.97 -3.74 -12.46
N ILE A 235 4.09 -4.94 -12.99
CA ILE A 235 5.11 -5.27 -14.00
C ILE A 235 4.89 -4.44 -15.27
N LEU A 236 3.66 -4.36 -15.76
CA LEU A 236 3.33 -3.55 -16.95
C LEU A 236 3.61 -2.05 -16.73
N GLY A 237 3.29 -1.53 -15.55
CA GLY A 237 3.56 -0.14 -15.19
C GLY A 237 5.06 0.16 -15.13
N VAL A 238 5.86 -0.74 -14.56
CA VAL A 238 7.33 -0.61 -14.51
C VAL A 238 7.92 -0.67 -15.91
N LEU A 239 7.47 -1.58 -16.76
CA LEU A 239 7.90 -1.68 -18.15
C LEU A 239 7.56 -0.41 -18.93
N ALA A 240 6.33 0.07 -18.81
CA ALA A 240 5.90 1.31 -19.45
C ALA A 240 6.73 2.52 -18.98
N SER A 241 6.99 2.60 -17.69
CA SER A 241 7.84 3.64 -17.11
C SER A 241 9.26 3.62 -17.67
N TYR A 242 9.83 2.43 -17.83
CA TYR A 242 11.17 2.29 -18.38
C TYR A 242 11.26 2.70 -19.85
N PHE A 243 10.30 2.25 -20.68
CA PHE A 243 10.34 2.51 -22.12
C PHE A 243 9.94 3.95 -22.49
N TRP A 244 9.03 4.56 -21.74
CA TRP A 244 8.50 5.90 -22.05
C TRP A 244 8.98 6.99 -21.09
N GLU A 245 9.92 6.66 -20.21
CA GLU A 245 10.48 7.60 -19.24
C GLU A 245 9.40 8.33 -18.41
N THR A 246 8.33 7.60 -18.06
CA THR A 246 7.21 8.11 -17.28
C THR A 246 7.39 7.81 -15.80
N PRO A 247 6.73 8.56 -14.88
CA PRO A 247 6.76 8.25 -13.45
C PRO A 247 6.19 6.85 -13.17
N THR A 248 6.91 6.04 -12.43
CA THR A 248 6.58 4.63 -12.19
C THR A 248 5.21 4.46 -11.53
N GLY A 249 4.94 5.22 -10.47
CA GLY A 249 3.67 5.14 -9.76
C GLY A 249 2.47 5.48 -10.64
N ALA A 250 2.57 6.56 -11.42
CA ALA A 250 1.52 6.97 -12.34
C ALA A 250 1.27 5.92 -13.43
N SER A 251 2.33 5.32 -13.97
CA SER A 251 2.23 4.27 -14.98
C SER A 251 1.51 3.02 -14.44
N ILE A 252 1.78 2.64 -13.21
CA ILE A 252 1.12 1.52 -12.54
C ILE A 252 -0.37 1.82 -12.34
N VAL A 253 -0.71 3.03 -11.88
CA VAL A 253 -2.11 3.44 -11.69
C VAL A 253 -2.88 3.42 -13.02
N ILE A 254 -2.28 3.87 -14.11
CA ILE A 254 -2.90 3.80 -15.43
C ILE A 254 -3.13 2.37 -15.87
N ALA A 255 -2.17 1.47 -15.64
CA ALA A 255 -2.34 0.04 -15.91
C ALA A 255 -3.50 -0.56 -15.10
N ASP A 256 -3.60 -0.22 -13.82
CA ASP A 256 -4.70 -0.62 -12.94
C ASP A 256 -6.05 -0.08 -13.43
N LEU A 257 -6.10 1.18 -13.84
CA LEU A 257 -7.31 1.82 -14.37
C LEU A 257 -7.80 1.12 -15.66
N ILE A 258 -6.90 0.84 -16.58
CA ILE A 258 -7.23 0.11 -17.82
C ILE A 258 -7.74 -1.28 -17.48
N CYS A 259 -7.08 -1.99 -16.59
CA CYS A 259 -7.52 -3.31 -16.12
C CYS A 259 -8.91 -3.25 -15.51
N PHE A 260 -9.18 -2.29 -14.62
CA PHE A 260 -10.50 -2.09 -14.03
C PHE A 260 -11.59 -1.84 -15.10
N GLY A 261 -11.30 -1.02 -16.09
CA GLY A 261 -12.20 -0.76 -17.20
C GLY A 261 -12.53 -2.04 -17.99
N LEU A 262 -11.54 -2.83 -18.34
CA LEU A 262 -11.70 -4.10 -19.04
C LEU A 262 -12.53 -5.11 -18.23
N PHE A 263 -12.19 -5.29 -16.95
CA PHE A 263 -12.93 -6.21 -16.08
C PHE A 263 -14.37 -5.73 -15.81
N SER A 264 -14.61 -4.43 -15.78
CA SER A 264 -15.95 -3.87 -15.65
C SER A 264 -16.82 -4.14 -16.88
N LEU A 265 -16.23 -4.18 -18.06
CA LEU A 265 -16.93 -4.56 -19.30
C LEU A 265 -17.24 -6.06 -19.33
N LEU A 266 -16.33 -6.90 -18.88
CA LEU A 266 -16.53 -8.34 -18.81
C LEU A 266 -17.53 -8.76 -17.72
N GLY A 267 -17.57 -8.05 -16.61
CA GLY A 267 -18.47 -8.34 -15.48
C GLY A 267 -19.93 -7.91 -15.66
N LYS A 268 -20.28 -7.30 -16.78
CA LYS A 268 -21.68 -6.90 -17.08
C LYS A 268 -22.58 -8.04 -17.56
N LYS A 269 -22.07 -9.26 -17.60
CA LYS A 269 -22.85 -10.48 -17.83
C LYS A 269 -23.11 -11.16 -16.50
#